data_1ec39c82be06e98556748a587fe27784
#
_entry.id   1ec39c82be06e98556748a587fe27784
#
_cell.length_a   1.000
_cell.length_b   1.000
_cell.length_c   1.000
_cell.angle_alpha   90.00
_cell.angle_beta   90.00
_cell.angle_gamma   90.00
#
_symmetry.space_group_name_H-M   'P 1'
#
loop_
_entity.id
_entity.type
_entity.pdbx_description
1 polymer ?
#
loop_
_entity_poly.entity_id
_entity_poly.type
_entity_poly.pdbx_seq_one_letter_code
_entity_poly.pdbx_strand_id
1 'polypeptide(L)'
;MNLRDITGNEFPELNTHIGGALGDLEISGISADSRKVAPGMAFVAVVGTKADGASFIADAVSRGASVIVAGHVADAGNVPLLQVGEPRRFLAVAASRFYGRQPETMVAVTGTAGKTSVASFTRQIWAYAGHPAAMIGTTGVVSPTRNEYGALTTPDPVSLHKLLAELANEGVTHAAMEASSHGLDQFRLDGVKLAAAAFTNLGRDHMDYHPTVEDYMAAKMRLFRDLLPKGSPAVIFADDTWSPQAIEAARDAGQDVRTVGRKGDFLTLKRVEHFRHKQIAEVHVGDDIFEVHIPLAGDFQIANALVAAGLAISTGVAAPVAIAALEKLVGASGRLELVGHTHDGALAYVDYAHKPDALENVLNSVRPFTTGRVIVVFGCGGDRDRGKRPIMGEIACRLADVVIVTDDNPRSEDPATIRSEIMAGAACATEIGDRAEAIRKAVGLLKSGDTLIVAGKGHEEGQTIGSVTLPFSDHAELRKALEDLKS
;
A
#
# COMPACT_ATOMS: atom_id res chain seq x y z
N MET A 1 -30.66 2.39 9.97
CA MET A 1 -30.82 1.36 8.89
C MET A 1 -31.27 0.08 9.54
N ASN A 2 -32.20 -0.67 8.93
CA ASN A 2 -32.71 -1.90 9.54
C ASN A 2 -31.68 -3.04 9.43
N LEU A 3 -31.70 -3.96 10.39
CA LEU A 3 -30.78 -5.10 10.41
C LEU A 3 -30.88 -5.96 9.13
N ARG A 4 -32.09 -6.14 8.59
CA ARG A 4 -32.32 -6.84 7.30
C ARG A 4 -31.57 -6.19 6.14
N ASP A 5 -31.53 -4.86 6.07
CA ASP A 5 -30.84 -4.12 5.00
C ASP A 5 -29.33 -4.25 5.11
N ILE A 6 -28.81 -4.31 6.33
CA ILE A 6 -27.36 -4.47 6.61
C ILE A 6 -26.89 -5.88 6.25
N THR A 7 -27.68 -6.92 6.58
CA THR A 7 -27.31 -8.32 6.33
C THR A 7 -27.51 -8.72 4.87
N GLY A 8 -28.60 -8.27 4.24
CA GLY A 8 -28.97 -8.62 2.86
C GLY A 8 -29.01 -10.13 2.60
N ASN A 9 -28.76 -10.55 1.37
CA ASN A 9 -28.86 -11.94 0.94
C ASN A 9 -27.53 -12.71 0.92
N GLU A 10 -26.42 -12.07 1.25
CA GLU A 10 -25.07 -12.70 1.18
C GLU A 10 -24.79 -13.66 2.33
N PHE A 11 -25.67 -13.72 3.33
CA PHE A 11 -25.56 -14.60 4.50
C PHE A 11 -26.85 -15.43 4.61
N PRO A 12 -27.01 -16.44 3.74
CA PRO A 12 -28.27 -17.24 3.67
C PRO A 12 -28.58 -17.95 4.99
N GLU A 13 -27.57 -18.25 5.81
CA GLU A 13 -27.73 -18.80 7.16
C GLU A 13 -28.55 -17.91 8.10
N LEU A 14 -28.54 -16.58 7.83
CA LEU A 14 -29.29 -15.61 8.62
C LEU A 14 -30.75 -15.42 8.15
N ASN A 15 -31.11 -15.82 6.93
CA ASN A 15 -32.42 -15.54 6.34
C ASN A 15 -33.58 -16.09 7.16
N THR A 16 -33.38 -17.20 7.87
CA THR A 16 -34.39 -17.80 8.76
C THR A 16 -34.48 -17.14 10.13
N HIS A 17 -33.42 -16.41 10.55
CA HIS A 17 -33.30 -15.76 11.86
C HIS A 17 -33.69 -14.28 11.83
N ILE A 18 -33.59 -13.63 10.68
CA ILE A 18 -33.83 -12.16 10.49
C ILE A 18 -35.29 -11.95 10.01
N GLY A 19 -36.23 -12.79 10.44
CA GLY A 19 -37.67 -12.62 10.21
C GLY A 19 -38.35 -11.68 11.22
N GLY A 20 -39.42 -11.01 10.81
CA GLY A 20 -40.25 -10.21 11.69
C GLY A 20 -39.52 -9.10 12.40
N ALA A 21 -39.81 -8.88 13.69
CA ALA A 21 -39.31 -7.78 14.50
C ALA A 21 -37.76 -7.66 14.59
N LEU A 22 -37.04 -8.79 14.51
CA LEU A 22 -35.57 -8.76 14.54
C LEU A 22 -35.00 -8.13 13.25
N GLY A 23 -35.56 -8.44 12.09
CA GLY A 23 -35.14 -7.85 10.83
C GLY A 23 -35.40 -6.36 10.74
N ASP A 24 -36.42 -5.88 11.44
CA ASP A 24 -36.82 -4.46 11.50
C ASP A 24 -36.08 -3.69 12.59
N LEU A 25 -35.20 -4.36 13.36
CA LEU A 25 -34.37 -3.71 14.39
C LEU A 25 -33.51 -2.63 13.75
N GLU A 26 -33.66 -1.40 14.26
CA GLU A 26 -32.88 -0.27 13.78
C GLU A 26 -31.45 -0.29 14.34
N ILE A 27 -30.47 -0.25 13.45
CA ILE A 27 -29.04 -0.26 13.77
C ILE A 27 -28.45 1.13 13.52
N SER A 28 -27.85 1.72 14.58
CA SER A 28 -27.27 3.05 14.56
C SER A 28 -25.80 3.07 14.14
N GLY A 29 -25.12 1.93 14.14
CA GLY A 29 -23.72 1.80 13.77
C GLY A 29 -23.23 0.36 13.86
N ILE A 30 -22.00 0.10 13.40
CA ILE A 30 -21.37 -1.24 13.41
C ILE A 30 -19.95 -1.10 13.96
N SER A 31 -19.53 -2.02 14.82
CA SER A 31 -18.18 -2.04 15.38
C SER A 31 -17.71 -3.46 15.69
N ALA A 32 -16.41 -3.72 15.50
CA ALA A 32 -15.72 -4.88 16.07
C ALA A 32 -14.86 -4.54 17.32
N ASP A 33 -14.87 -3.26 17.73
CA ASP A 33 -14.22 -2.79 18.95
C ASP A 33 -15.30 -2.48 20.00
N SER A 34 -15.37 -3.29 21.05
CA SER A 34 -16.40 -3.14 22.11
C SER A 34 -16.35 -1.75 22.76
N ARG A 35 -15.17 -1.13 22.85
CA ARG A 35 -14.97 0.21 23.42
C ARG A 35 -15.65 1.33 22.61
N LYS A 36 -15.90 1.07 21.32
CA LYS A 36 -16.56 2.00 20.38
C LYS A 36 -18.07 1.76 20.25
N VAL A 37 -18.57 0.74 20.93
CA VAL A 37 -20.00 0.43 20.93
C VAL A 37 -20.78 1.50 21.69
N ALA A 38 -21.88 1.91 21.11
CA ALA A 38 -22.89 2.81 21.69
C ALA A 38 -24.29 2.19 21.54
N PRO A 39 -25.31 2.70 22.28
CA PRO A 39 -26.67 2.19 22.18
C PRO A 39 -27.21 2.14 20.74
N GLY A 40 -27.80 1.02 20.38
CA GLY A 40 -28.34 0.78 19.03
C GLY A 40 -27.35 0.20 18.02
N MET A 41 -26.07 0.04 18.36
CA MET A 41 -25.08 -0.50 17.44
C MET A 41 -25.09 -2.03 17.37
N ALA A 42 -24.63 -2.56 16.23
CA ALA A 42 -24.25 -3.97 16.05
C ALA A 42 -22.78 -4.16 16.47
N PHE A 43 -22.53 -5.15 17.34
CA PHE A 43 -21.17 -5.58 17.66
C PHE A 43 -20.86 -6.89 16.93
N VAL A 44 -19.75 -6.91 16.17
CA VAL A 44 -19.28 -8.09 15.46
C VAL A 44 -18.06 -8.66 16.18
N ALA A 45 -18.21 -9.81 16.80
CA ALA A 45 -17.15 -10.51 17.54
C ALA A 45 -16.22 -11.23 16.54
N VAL A 46 -15.12 -10.58 16.19
CA VAL A 46 -14.12 -11.07 15.24
C VAL A 46 -12.98 -11.74 16.01
N VAL A 47 -12.56 -12.93 15.57
CA VAL A 47 -11.36 -13.59 16.13
C VAL A 47 -10.12 -12.81 15.70
N GLY A 48 -9.45 -12.15 16.63
CA GLY A 48 -8.21 -11.41 16.39
C GLY A 48 -6.96 -12.28 16.53
N THR A 49 -5.80 -11.72 16.18
CA THR A 49 -4.50 -12.41 16.37
C THR A 49 -4.07 -12.54 17.84
N LYS A 50 -4.60 -11.68 18.73
CA LYS A 50 -4.23 -11.63 20.16
C LYS A 50 -5.37 -12.04 21.10
N ALA A 51 -6.61 -11.92 20.67
CA ALA A 51 -7.79 -12.22 21.48
C ALA A 51 -8.98 -12.60 20.59
N ASP A 52 -9.86 -13.44 21.11
CA ASP A 52 -11.15 -13.72 20.51
C ASP A 52 -12.12 -12.58 20.86
N GLY A 53 -12.75 -11.97 19.84
CA GLY A 53 -13.77 -10.94 19.99
C GLY A 53 -14.96 -11.38 20.84
N ALA A 54 -15.25 -12.68 20.92
CA ALA A 54 -16.29 -13.23 21.79
C ALA A 54 -16.07 -12.89 23.29
N SER A 55 -14.82 -12.75 23.74
CA SER A 55 -14.48 -12.34 25.11
C SER A 55 -14.92 -10.91 25.46
N PHE A 56 -15.27 -10.09 24.46
CA PHE A 56 -15.72 -8.70 24.64
C PHE A 56 -17.23 -8.51 24.47
N ILE A 57 -18.00 -9.60 24.28
CA ILE A 57 -19.46 -9.52 24.10
C ILE A 57 -20.13 -8.89 25.31
N ALA A 58 -19.76 -9.28 26.53
CA ALA A 58 -20.34 -8.73 27.75
C ALA A 58 -20.09 -7.20 27.88
N ASP A 59 -18.90 -6.72 27.50
CA ASP A 59 -18.60 -5.27 27.46
C ASP A 59 -19.45 -4.56 26.40
N ALA A 60 -19.59 -5.13 25.19
CA ALA A 60 -20.42 -4.57 24.13
C ALA A 60 -21.90 -4.50 24.54
N VAL A 61 -22.43 -5.54 25.19
CA VAL A 61 -23.81 -5.60 25.71
C VAL A 61 -24.00 -4.52 26.78
N SER A 62 -23.05 -4.37 27.72
CA SER A 62 -23.11 -3.35 28.78
C SER A 62 -23.11 -1.93 28.23
N ARG A 63 -22.53 -1.72 27.04
CA ARG A 63 -22.51 -0.42 26.31
C ARG A 63 -23.71 -0.20 25.42
N GLY A 64 -24.66 -1.14 25.38
CA GLY A 64 -25.92 -1.00 24.67
C GLY A 64 -25.93 -1.53 23.23
N ALA A 65 -25.09 -2.53 22.92
CA ALA A 65 -25.22 -3.23 21.65
C ALA A 65 -26.64 -3.79 21.49
N SER A 66 -27.26 -3.57 20.34
CA SER A 66 -28.63 -4.06 20.04
C SER A 66 -28.64 -5.42 19.38
N VAL A 67 -27.52 -5.84 18.79
CA VAL A 67 -27.32 -7.16 18.21
C VAL A 67 -25.83 -7.55 18.29
N ILE A 68 -25.59 -8.81 18.54
CA ILE A 68 -24.25 -9.41 18.52
C ILE A 68 -24.16 -10.33 17.30
N VAL A 69 -23.02 -10.30 16.61
CA VAL A 69 -22.71 -11.21 15.50
C VAL A 69 -21.41 -11.94 15.85
N ALA A 70 -21.43 -13.28 15.78
CA ALA A 70 -20.27 -14.10 16.13
C ALA A 70 -20.15 -15.34 15.22
N GLY A 71 -18.96 -15.96 15.18
CA GLY A 71 -18.71 -17.18 14.41
C GLY A 71 -19.18 -18.47 15.11
N HIS A 72 -19.46 -18.38 16.40
CA HIS A 72 -19.91 -19.53 17.22
C HIS A 72 -20.93 -19.06 18.27
N VAL A 73 -21.58 -20.02 18.89
CA VAL A 73 -22.52 -19.72 19.97
C VAL A 73 -21.78 -19.10 21.15
N ALA A 74 -22.26 -17.96 21.61
CA ALA A 74 -21.70 -17.21 22.73
C ALA A 74 -22.84 -16.68 23.61
N ASP A 75 -22.53 -16.38 24.88
CA ASP A 75 -23.50 -15.74 25.78
C ASP A 75 -23.59 -14.23 25.47
N ALA A 76 -24.72 -13.84 24.93
CA ALA A 76 -25.09 -12.44 24.64
C ALA A 76 -26.16 -11.91 25.61
N GLY A 77 -26.48 -12.64 26.69
CA GLY A 77 -27.54 -12.31 27.63
C GLY A 77 -28.90 -12.19 26.91
N ASN A 78 -29.56 -11.04 27.04
CA ASN A 78 -30.87 -10.77 26.42
C ASN A 78 -30.73 -10.13 25.03
N VAL A 79 -29.51 -9.90 24.52
CA VAL A 79 -29.29 -9.29 23.20
C VAL A 79 -29.33 -10.40 22.12
N PRO A 80 -30.02 -10.18 20.98
CA PRO A 80 -30.01 -11.14 19.89
C PRO A 80 -28.59 -11.47 19.43
N LEU A 81 -28.30 -12.78 19.28
CA LEU A 81 -27.05 -13.30 18.73
C LEU A 81 -27.31 -13.86 17.33
N LEU A 82 -26.59 -13.32 16.34
CA LEU A 82 -26.54 -13.85 14.98
C LEU A 82 -25.26 -14.66 14.79
N GLN A 83 -25.39 -15.89 14.37
CA GLN A 83 -24.24 -16.75 14.06
C GLN A 83 -23.98 -16.73 12.56
N VAL A 84 -22.72 -16.44 12.16
CA VAL A 84 -22.28 -16.40 10.76
C VAL A 84 -20.99 -17.22 10.58
N GLY A 85 -20.81 -17.82 9.41
CA GLY A 85 -19.62 -18.63 9.13
C GLY A 85 -18.31 -17.80 9.18
N GLU A 86 -18.33 -16.55 8.70
CA GLU A 86 -17.15 -15.67 8.69
C GLU A 86 -17.50 -14.25 9.17
N PRO A 87 -17.31 -13.96 10.47
CA PRO A 87 -17.63 -12.66 11.06
C PRO A 87 -16.86 -11.48 10.44
N ARG A 88 -15.61 -11.69 9.97
CA ARG A 88 -14.83 -10.63 9.32
C ARG A 88 -15.46 -10.19 8.00
N ARG A 89 -15.89 -11.17 7.19
CA ARG A 89 -16.58 -10.90 5.94
C ARG A 89 -17.94 -10.25 6.20
N PHE A 90 -18.68 -10.72 7.21
CA PHE A 90 -19.93 -10.08 7.65
C PHE A 90 -19.70 -8.60 7.99
N LEU A 91 -18.70 -8.30 8.82
CA LEU A 91 -18.36 -6.93 9.22
C LEU A 91 -18.15 -6.02 8.00
N ALA A 92 -17.39 -6.48 7.01
CA ALA A 92 -17.07 -5.71 5.82
C ALA A 92 -18.30 -5.45 4.94
N VAL A 93 -19.08 -6.49 4.64
CA VAL A 93 -20.30 -6.37 3.82
C VAL A 93 -21.36 -5.53 4.54
N ALA A 94 -21.54 -5.74 5.83
CA ALA A 94 -22.47 -4.97 6.65
C ALA A 94 -22.08 -3.47 6.71
N ALA A 95 -20.79 -3.16 6.88
CA ALA A 95 -20.29 -1.79 6.84
C ALA A 95 -20.51 -1.13 5.46
N SER A 96 -20.23 -1.88 4.38
CA SER A 96 -20.49 -1.41 3.01
C SER A 96 -21.94 -0.98 2.80
N ARG A 97 -22.89 -1.75 3.30
CA ARG A 97 -24.32 -1.43 3.20
C ARG A 97 -24.73 -0.30 4.12
N PHE A 98 -24.22 -0.29 5.34
CA PHE A 98 -24.52 0.73 6.33
C PHE A 98 -24.12 2.12 5.85
N TYR A 99 -22.93 2.27 5.28
CA TYR A 99 -22.47 3.55 4.71
C TYR A 99 -23.01 3.82 3.30
N GLY A 100 -23.30 2.76 2.53
CA GLY A 100 -24.12 2.77 1.31
C GLY A 100 -23.52 3.44 0.08
N ARG A 101 -22.44 4.23 0.20
CA ARG A 101 -21.84 5.02 -0.89
C ARG A 101 -20.34 4.73 -1.04
N GLN A 102 -19.88 4.84 -2.26
CA GLN A 102 -18.44 4.82 -2.61
C GLN A 102 -18.22 5.61 -3.91
N PRO A 103 -17.00 6.00 -4.28
CA PRO A 103 -16.69 6.49 -5.63
C PRO A 103 -17.18 5.52 -6.69
N GLU A 104 -17.67 6.04 -7.82
CA GLU A 104 -18.28 5.23 -8.88
C GLU A 104 -17.29 4.23 -9.49
N THR A 105 -16.04 4.67 -9.68
CA THR A 105 -14.96 3.87 -10.24
C THR A 105 -13.93 3.57 -9.17
N MET A 106 -13.92 2.34 -8.67
CA MET A 106 -12.94 1.85 -7.70
C MET A 106 -12.00 0.86 -8.35
N VAL A 107 -10.69 1.02 -8.13
CA VAL A 107 -9.71 -0.02 -8.48
C VAL A 107 -8.88 -0.40 -7.26
N ALA A 108 -8.43 -1.65 -7.23
CA ALA A 108 -7.54 -2.15 -6.20
C ALA A 108 -6.26 -2.73 -6.80
N VAL A 109 -5.12 -2.49 -6.16
CA VAL A 109 -3.83 -3.01 -6.59
C VAL A 109 -3.17 -3.85 -5.51
N THR A 110 -2.76 -5.08 -5.86
CA THR A 110 -2.02 -5.98 -4.99
C THR A 110 -0.64 -6.32 -5.56
N GLY A 111 0.22 -6.87 -4.74
CA GLY A 111 1.59 -7.25 -5.02
C GLY A 111 2.47 -7.08 -3.79
N THR A 112 3.73 -7.44 -3.86
CA THR A 112 4.69 -7.20 -2.77
C THR A 112 5.12 -5.75 -2.77
N ALA A 113 5.63 -5.24 -3.88
CA ALA A 113 6.07 -3.86 -4.09
C ALA A 113 5.23 -3.15 -5.16
N GLY A 114 5.32 -1.82 -5.23
CA GLY A 114 4.70 -1.01 -6.27
C GLY A 114 3.26 -0.57 -6.01
N LYS A 115 2.53 -1.16 -5.05
CA LYS A 115 1.12 -0.84 -4.78
C LYS A 115 0.86 0.67 -4.59
N THR A 116 1.64 1.32 -3.73
CA THR A 116 1.52 2.75 -3.44
C THR A 116 1.77 3.60 -4.68
N SER A 117 2.83 3.29 -5.44
CA SER A 117 3.14 3.99 -6.69
C SER A 117 2.03 3.82 -7.71
N VAL A 118 1.54 2.58 -7.92
CA VAL A 118 0.44 2.32 -8.87
C VAL A 118 -0.83 3.05 -8.46
N ALA A 119 -1.24 2.99 -7.19
CA ALA A 119 -2.43 3.72 -6.72
C ALA A 119 -2.28 5.24 -6.90
N SER A 120 -1.11 5.79 -6.57
CA SER A 120 -0.79 7.21 -6.76
C SER A 120 -0.80 7.62 -8.23
N PHE A 121 -0.16 6.83 -9.09
CA PHE A 121 -0.08 7.13 -10.52
C PHE A 121 -1.46 7.00 -11.19
N THR A 122 -2.25 5.99 -10.84
CA THR A 122 -3.62 5.84 -11.34
C THR A 122 -4.47 7.06 -10.98
N ARG A 123 -4.40 7.53 -9.72
CA ARG A 123 -5.04 8.77 -9.30
C ARG A 123 -4.58 9.97 -10.14
N GLN A 124 -3.27 10.10 -10.38
CA GLN A 124 -2.71 11.21 -11.15
C GLN A 124 -3.15 11.17 -12.61
N ILE A 125 -3.22 9.98 -13.24
CA ILE A 125 -3.70 9.81 -14.62
C ILE A 125 -5.19 10.20 -14.71
N TRP A 126 -6.03 9.76 -13.77
CA TRP A 126 -7.43 10.16 -13.71
C TRP A 126 -7.60 11.67 -13.50
N ALA A 127 -6.81 12.27 -12.61
CA ALA A 127 -6.84 13.73 -12.39
C ALA A 127 -6.42 14.49 -13.65
N TYR A 128 -5.41 14.01 -14.38
CA TYR A 128 -5.00 14.58 -15.67
C TYR A 128 -6.11 14.46 -16.72
N ALA A 129 -6.87 13.37 -16.71
CA ALA A 129 -8.04 13.16 -17.58
C ALA A 129 -9.29 13.95 -17.11
N GLY A 130 -9.20 14.74 -16.04
CA GLY A 130 -10.28 15.59 -15.57
C GLY A 130 -11.24 14.92 -14.55
N HIS A 131 -10.90 13.75 -14.00
CA HIS A 131 -11.72 13.08 -13.01
C HIS A 131 -11.29 13.46 -11.58
N PRO A 132 -12.22 13.84 -10.68
CA PRO A 132 -11.94 13.95 -9.25
C PRO A 132 -11.54 12.60 -8.68
N ALA A 133 -10.25 12.43 -8.37
CA ALA A 133 -9.67 11.14 -8.05
C ALA A 133 -8.98 11.10 -6.69
N ALA A 134 -9.10 9.96 -5.99
CA ALA A 134 -8.41 9.69 -4.73
C ALA A 134 -7.50 8.48 -4.82
N MET A 135 -6.50 8.42 -3.91
CA MET A 135 -5.78 7.20 -3.57
C MET A 135 -5.92 6.90 -2.09
N ILE A 136 -5.94 5.60 -1.74
CA ILE A 136 -6.02 5.08 -0.37
C ILE A 136 -4.93 4.02 -0.21
N GLY A 137 -4.03 4.19 0.74
CA GLY A 137 -2.94 3.24 0.90
C GLY A 137 -2.02 3.54 2.08
N THR A 138 -0.81 3.00 2.00
CA THR A 138 0.23 3.10 3.04
C THR A 138 0.56 4.56 3.40
N THR A 139 0.54 5.46 2.42
CA THR A 139 0.76 6.90 2.63
C THR A 139 -0.49 7.65 3.10
N GLY A 140 -1.59 6.93 3.33
CA GLY A 140 -2.86 7.50 3.76
C GLY A 140 -3.84 7.75 2.64
N VAL A 141 -4.53 8.86 2.69
CA VAL A 141 -5.58 9.27 1.74
C VAL A 141 -5.17 10.57 1.06
N VAL A 142 -5.09 10.55 -0.26
CA VAL A 142 -4.87 11.75 -1.07
C VAL A 142 -6.04 11.90 -2.03
N SER A 143 -6.73 13.04 -1.95
CA SER A 143 -7.85 13.40 -2.83
C SER A 143 -7.76 14.90 -3.18
N PRO A 144 -8.66 15.46 -3.99
CA PRO A 144 -8.69 16.90 -4.23
C PRO A 144 -8.86 17.76 -2.96
N THR A 145 -9.47 17.19 -1.92
CA THR A 145 -9.82 17.90 -0.67
C THR A 145 -9.04 17.41 0.54
N ARG A 146 -8.31 16.27 0.43
CA ARG A 146 -7.62 15.64 1.56
C ARG A 146 -6.18 15.27 1.20
N ASN A 147 -5.31 15.41 2.19
CA ASN A 147 -3.97 14.81 2.21
C ASN A 147 -3.70 14.36 3.65
N GLU A 148 -4.22 13.18 4.00
CA GLU A 148 -4.24 12.69 5.38
C GLU A 148 -3.37 11.44 5.49
N TYR A 149 -2.50 11.39 6.51
CA TYR A 149 -1.68 10.22 6.79
C TYR A 149 -2.55 9.06 7.30
N GLY A 150 -2.26 7.85 6.86
CA GLY A 150 -2.96 6.62 7.24
C GLY A 150 -2.11 5.68 8.08
N ALA A 151 -2.73 5.01 9.05
CA ALA A 151 -2.06 4.05 9.92
C ALA A 151 -1.89 2.66 9.29
N LEU A 152 -2.67 2.31 8.27
CA LEU A 152 -2.71 0.98 7.66
C LEU A 152 -2.75 1.09 6.13
N THR A 153 -2.01 0.22 5.45
CA THR A 153 -2.05 0.08 3.97
C THR A 153 -3.46 -0.17 3.45
N THR A 154 -4.21 -1.03 4.13
CA THR A 154 -5.63 -1.29 3.88
C THR A 154 -6.35 -1.07 5.21
N PRO A 155 -7.20 -0.04 5.34
CA PRO A 155 -7.95 0.25 6.56
C PRO A 155 -8.83 -0.92 7.01
N ASP A 156 -9.26 -0.92 8.28
CA ASP A 156 -10.29 -1.84 8.74
C ASP A 156 -11.62 -1.60 7.99
N PRO A 157 -12.50 -2.61 7.88
CA PRO A 157 -13.68 -2.53 7.02
C PRO A 157 -14.62 -1.36 7.34
N VAL A 158 -14.83 -1.09 8.64
CA VAL A 158 -15.75 -0.01 9.06
C VAL A 158 -15.17 1.35 8.68
N SER A 159 -13.89 1.58 8.99
CA SER A 159 -13.17 2.80 8.61
C SER A 159 -13.09 2.96 7.09
N LEU A 160 -12.85 1.86 6.36
CA LEU A 160 -12.76 1.88 4.90
C LEU A 160 -14.09 2.33 4.29
N HIS A 161 -15.20 1.67 4.60
CA HIS A 161 -16.49 1.98 3.99
C HIS A 161 -17.02 3.37 4.42
N LYS A 162 -16.71 3.81 5.63
CA LYS A 162 -16.96 5.18 6.06
C LYS A 162 -16.20 6.18 5.20
N LEU A 163 -14.90 5.98 5.02
CA LEU A 163 -14.04 6.81 4.17
C LEU A 163 -14.54 6.86 2.72
N LEU A 164 -14.91 5.70 2.15
CA LEU A 164 -15.43 5.64 0.78
C LEU A 164 -16.72 6.46 0.61
N ALA A 165 -17.61 6.41 1.61
CA ALA A 165 -18.84 7.23 1.61
C ALA A 165 -18.52 8.71 1.74
N GLU A 166 -17.57 9.10 2.58
CA GLU A 166 -17.11 10.48 2.73
C GLU A 166 -16.52 11.01 1.43
N LEU A 167 -15.60 10.28 0.79
CA LEU A 167 -14.99 10.65 -0.50
C LEU A 167 -16.05 10.82 -1.60
N ALA A 168 -17.02 9.91 -1.68
CA ALA A 168 -18.13 10.03 -2.64
C ALA A 168 -19.01 11.27 -2.36
N ASN A 169 -19.23 11.63 -1.08
CA ASN A 169 -19.96 12.83 -0.68
C ASN A 169 -19.18 14.12 -1.00
N GLU A 170 -17.86 14.07 -1.01
CA GLU A 170 -16.96 15.16 -1.41
C GLU A 170 -16.82 15.31 -2.94
N GLY A 171 -17.52 14.47 -3.72
CA GLY A 171 -17.52 14.52 -5.17
C GLY A 171 -16.38 13.74 -5.84
N VAL A 172 -15.65 12.91 -5.10
CA VAL A 172 -14.68 11.98 -5.68
C VAL A 172 -15.41 10.90 -6.47
N THR A 173 -15.10 10.79 -7.76
CA THR A 173 -15.72 9.81 -8.68
C THR A 173 -14.85 8.57 -8.89
N HIS A 174 -13.52 8.70 -8.75
CA HIS A 174 -12.55 7.64 -9.00
C HIS A 174 -11.66 7.45 -7.78
N ALA A 175 -11.43 6.19 -7.34
CA ALA A 175 -10.47 5.93 -6.29
C ALA A 175 -9.65 4.66 -6.53
N ALA A 176 -8.33 4.78 -6.35
CA ALA A 176 -7.40 3.67 -6.41
C ALA A 176 -6.95 3.31 -4.99
N MET A 177 -7.02 2.02 -4.63
CA MET A 177 -6.64 1.58 -3.29
C MET A 177 -5.61 0.46 -3.29
N GLU A 178 -4.78 0.44 -2.26
CA GLU A 178 -3.88 -0.66 -2.01
C GLU A 178 -4.61 -1.84 -1.36
N ALA A 179 -4.47 -3.03 -1.95
CA ALA A 179 -4.97 -4.29 -1.42
C ALA A 179 -3.78 -5.12 -0.87
N SER A 180 -3.49 -4.97 0.43
CA SER A 180 -2.45 -5.75 1.10
C SER A 180 -2.89 -7.20 1.27
N SER A 181 -1.93 -8.15 1.36
CA SER A 181 -2.27 -9.56 1.61
C SER A 181 -3.05 -9.76 2.90
N HIS A 182 -2.66 -9.06 3.98
CA HIS A 182 -3.42 -9.04 5.24
C HIS A 182 -4.83 -8.49 5.06
N GLY A 183 -4.99 -7.40 4.28
CA GLY A 183 -6.29 -6.81 4.01
C GLY A 183 -7.21 -7.75 3.25
N LEU A 184 -6.66 -8.46 2.27
CA LEU A 184 -7.38 -9.47 1.50
C LEU A 184 -7.72 -10.70 2.34
N ASP A 185 -6.75 -11.27 3.06
CA ASP A 185 -6.94 -12.43 3.91
C ASP A 185 -7.93 -12.16 5.06
N GLN A 186 -7.92 -10.95 5.60
CA GLN A 186 -8.81 -10.50 6.66
C GLN A 186 -10.14 -9.92 6.16
N PHE A 187 -10.51 -10.11 4.90
CA PHE A 187 -11.78 -9.67 4.30
C PHE A 187 -12.04 -8.16 4.37
N ARG A 188 -10.99 -7.31 4.49
CA ARG A 188 -11.18 -5.87 4.73
C ARG A 188 -11.79 -5.13 3.54
N LEU A 189 -11.61 -5.66 2.31
CA LEU A 189 -12.11 -5.08 1.07
C LEU A 189 -13.47 -5.65 0.64
N ASP A 190 -14.00 -6.64 1.37
CA ASP A 190 -15.30 -7.21 1.02
C ASP A 190 -16.39 -6.12 1.08
N GLY A 191 -17.28 -6.14 0.11
CA GLY A 191 -18.28 -5.08 -0.07
C GLY A 191 -17.81 -3.88 -0.92
N VAL A 192 -16.52 -3.71 -1.21
CA VAL A 192 -16.04 -2.71 -2.18
C VAL A 192 -16.40 -3.17 -3.60
N LYS A 193 -17.10 -2.32 -4.35
CA LYS A 193 -17.47 -2.60 -5.75
C LYS A 193 -16.32 -2.15 -6.67
N LEU A 194 -15.51 -3.11 -7.12
CA LEU A 194 -14.36 -2.86 -7.97
C LEU A 194 -14.73 -2.84 -9.45
N ALA A 195 -14.20 -1.85 -10.19
CA ALA A 195 -14.30 -1.75 -11.64
C ALA A 195 -13.13 -2.46 -12.34
N ALA A 196 -11.94 -2.48 -11.72
CA ALA A 196 -10.76 -3.20 -12.20
C ALA A 196 -9.83 -3.52 -11.02
N ALA A 197 -8.91 -4.46 -11.24
CA ALA A 197 -7.87 -4.78 -10.27
C ALA A 197 -6.51 -4.97 -10.94
N ALA A 198 -5.41 -4.82 -10.15
CA ALA A 198 -4.07 -5.04 -10.70
C ALA A 198 -3.18 -5.90 -9.78
N PHE A 199 -2.23 -6.59 -10.43
CA PHE A 199 -1.12 -7.30 -9.80
C PHE A 199 0.20 -6.76 -10.31
N THR A 200 1.11 -6.43 -9.38
CA THR A 200 2.43 -5.88 -9.73
C THR A 200 3.52 -6.96 -9.74
N ASN A 201 3.75 -7.62 -8.61
CA ASN A 201 4.83 -8.60 -8.43
C ASN A 201 4.64 -9.41 -7.16
N LEU A 202 5.44 -10.48 -7.01
CA LEU A 202 5.55 -11.22 -5.77
C LEU A 202 7.03 -11.44 -5.42
N GLY A 203 7.44 -10.90 -4.27
CA GLY A 203 8.72 -11.17 -3.61
C GLY A 203 8.51 -11.80 -2.24
N ARG A 204 9.58 -12.09 -1.54
CA ARG A 204 9.51 -12.64 -0.18
C ARG A 204 9.19 -11.54 0.84
N ASP A 205 7.97 -11.58 1.37
CA ASP A 205 7.51 -10.64 2.41
C ASP A 205 6.43 -11.31 3.28
N HIS A 206 6.22 -10.79 4.49
CA HIS A 206 5.15 -11.23 5.39
C HIS A 206 5.15 -12.73 5.72
N MET A 207 6.33 -13.38 5.76
CA MET A 207 6.48 -14.79 6.16
C MET A 207 6.26 -15.01 7.67
N ASP A 208 6.16 -13.94 8.42
CA ASP A 208 5.70 -13.91 9.83
C ASP A 208 4.17 -14.12 9.96
N TYR A 209 3.43 -13.87 8.89
CA TYR A 209 1.98 -13.99 8.83
C TYR A 209 1.52 -15.12 7.89
N HIS A 210 2.09 -15.24 6.71
CA HIS A 210 1.80 -16.29 5.74
C HIS A 210 2.81 -17.43 5.89
N PRO A 211 2.37 -18.67 6.16
CA PRO A 211 3.29 -19.80 6.39
C PRO A 211 4.20 -20.11 5.18
N THR A 212 3.67 -19.93 3.96
CA THR A 212 4.40 -20.19 2.71
C THR A 212 4.23 -19.05 1.70
N VAL A 213 5.07 -19.03 0.66
CA VAL A 213 4.94 -18.06 -0.44
C VAL A 213 3.66 -18.32 -1.24
N GLU A 214 3.26 -19.57 -1.34
CA GLU A 214 2.02 -20.00 -1.98
C GLU A 214 0.78 -19.48 -1.24
N ASP A 215 0.76 -19.53 0.11
CA ASP A 215 -0.29 -18.93 0.93
C ASP A 215 -0.34 -17.40 0.75
N TYR A 216 0.85 -16.78 0.68
CA TYR A 216 0.96 -15.35 0.42
C TYR A 216 0.41 -14.97 -0.97
N MET A 217 0.73 -15.77 -2.00
CA MET A 217 0.16 -15.61 -3.34
C MET A 217 -1.35 -15.85 -3.34
N ALA A 218 -1.83 -16.93 -2.69
CA ALA A 218 -3.25 -17.26 -2.61
C ALA A 218 -4.07 -16.15 -1.97
N ALA A 219 -3.57 -15.54 -0.88
CA ALA A 219 -4.19 -14.39 -0.24
C ALA A 219 -4.34 -13.20 -1.20
N LYS A 220 -3.31 -12.91 -2.04
CA LYS A 220 -3.39 -11.85 -3.04
C LYS A 220 -4.37 -12.18 -4.17
N MET A 221 -4.43 -13.44 -4.60
CA MET A 221 -5.32 -13.88 -5.68
C MET A 221 -6.79 -13.82 -5.30
N ARG A 222 -7.11 -13.71 -4.00
CA ARG A 222 -8.46 -13.40 -3.54
C ARG A 222 -9.05 -12.14 -4.19
N LEU A 223 -8.19 -11.16 -4.50
CA LEU A 223 -8.61 -9.95 -5.20
C LEU A 223 -9.30 -10.26 -6.54
N PHE A 224 -8.77 -11.22 -7.30
CA PHE A 224 -9.28 -11.57 -8.62
C PHE A 224 -10.37 -12.64 -8.58
N ARG A 225 -10.29 -13.57 -7.61
CA ARG A 225 -11.22 -14.69 -7.50
C ARG A 225 -12.53 -14.32 -6.82
N ASP A 226 -12.44 -13.50 -5.76
CA ASP A 226 -13.58 -13.29 -4.84
C ASP A 226 -14.14 -11.88 -4.89
N LEU A 227 -13.31 -10.85 -5.19
CA LEU A 227 -13.70 -9.45 -5.06
C LEU A 227 -13.96 -8.75 -6.39
N LEU A 228 -13.16 -9.05 -7.41
CA LEU A 228 -13.35 -8.47 -8.73
C LEU A 228 -14.54 -9.12 -9.43
N PRO A 229 -15.57 -8.38 -9.87
CA PRO A 229 -16.70 -8.95 -10.60
C PRO A 229 -16.26 -9.68 -11.86
N LYS A 230 -16.88 -10.82 -12.16
CA LYS A 230 -16.57 -11.62 -13.35
C LYS A 230 -16.66 -10.79 -14.64
N GLY A 231 -15.67 -10.95 -15.52
CA GLY A 231 -15.56 -10.20 -16.78
C GLY A 231 -14.94 -8.81 -16.63
N SER A 232 -14.58 -8.39 -15.40
CA SER A 232 -13.92 -7.11 -15.18
C SER A 232 -12.43 -7.15 -15.53
N PRO A 233 -11.80 -6.01 -15.88
CA PRO A 233 -10.39 -5.93 -16.22
C PRO A 233 -9.47 -6.33 -15.05
N ALA A 234 -8.57 -7.27 -15.31
CA ALA A 234 -7.47 -7.67 -14.43
C ALA A 234 -6.14 -7.28 -15.10
N VAL A 235 -5.54 -6.17 -14.64
CA VAL A 235 -4.27 -5.65 -15.18
C VAL A 235 -3.10 -6.32 -14.47
N ILE A 236 -2.27 -7.06 -15.20
CA ILE A 236 -1.19 -7.85 -14.62
C ILE A 236 0.15 -7.44 -15.25
N PHE A 237 1.13 -7.05 -14.42
CA PHE A 237 2.49 -6.85 -14.87
C PHE A 237 3.09 -8.20 -15.26
N ALA A 238 3.45 -8.37 -16.54
CA ALA A 238 3.76 -9.69 -17.12
C ALA A 238 5.23 -10.12 -16.95
N ASP A 239 6.12 -9.22 -16.53
CA ASP A 239 7.56 -9.49 -16.52
C ASP A 239 8.04 -10.09 -15.18
N ASP A 240 7.19 -10.14 -14.15
CA ASP A 240 7.49 -10.79 -12.87
C ASP A 240 7.42 -12.32 -12.97
N THR A 241 8.22 -13.02 -12.17
CA THR A 241 8.31 -14.49 -12.20
C THR A 241 7.01 -15.18 -11.75
N TRP A 242 6.18 -14.51 -10.95
CA TRP A 242 4.88 -15.02 -10.47
C TRP A 242 3.69 -14.57 -11.33
N SER A 243 3.95 -13.78 -12.38
CA SER A 243 2.89 -13.32 -13.27
C SER A 243 2.12 -14.43 -13.98
N PRO A 244 2.74 -15.56 -14.41
CA PRO A 244 1.98 -16.67 -14.98
C PRO A 244 0.88 -17.19 -14.05
N GLN A 245 1.17 -17.35 -12.75
CA GLN A 245 0.20 -17.82 -11.75
C GLN A 245 -0.90 -16.78 -11.51
N ALA A 246 -0.56 -15.48 -11.52
CA ALA A 246 -1.56 -14.40 -11.38
C ALA A 246 -2.49 -14.35 -12.61
N ILE A 247 -1.95 -14.51 -13.81
CA ILE A 247 -2.70 -14.57 -15.07
C ILE A 247 -3.66 -15.77 -15.07
N GLU A 248 -3.17 -16.96 -14.70
CA GLU A 248 -3.98 -18.17 -14.59
C GLU A 248 -5.13 -17.99 -13.59
N ALA A 249 -4.80 -17.52 -12.37
CA ALA A 249 -5.81 -17.29 -11.33
C ALA A 249 -6.91 -16.29 -11.76
N ALA A 250 -6.54 -15.24 -12.48
CA ALA A 250 -7.49 -14.26 -12.99
C ALA A 250 -8.34 -14.83 -14.14
N ARG A 251 -7.75 -15.63 -15.05
CA ARG A 251 -8.47 -16.30 -16.14
C ARG A 251 -9.47 -17.35 -15.62
N ASP A 252 -9.05 -18.14 -14.65
CA ASP A 252 -9.91 -19.16 -14.02
C ASP A 252 -11.10 -18.53 -13.30
N ALA A 253 -10.91 -17.31 -12.76
CA ALA A 253 -11.98 -16.52 -12.18
C ALA A 253 -12.90 -15.88 -13.25
N GLY A 254 -12.55 -15.99 -14.53
CA GLY A 254 -13.30 -15.42 -15.65
C GLY A 254 -13.13 -13.93 -15.84
N GLN A 255 -11.98 -13.38 -15.46
CA GLN A 255 -11.64 -11.97 -15.62
C GLN A 255 -11.16 -11.65 -17.03
N ASP A 256 -11.31 -10.38 -17.47
CA ASP A 256 -10.69 -9.82 -18.67
C ASP A 256 -9.21 -9.49 -18.36
N VAL A 257 -8.32 -10.45 -18.64
CA VAL A 257 -6.89 -10.32 -18.32
C VAL A 257 -6.19 -9.42 -19.34
N ARG A 258 -5.60 -8.34 -18.86
CA ARG A 258 -4.84 -7.34 -19.62
C ARG A 258 -3.41 -7.29 -19.12
N THR A 259 -2.46 -7.77 -19.91
CA THR A 259 -1.06 -7.81 -19.50
C THR A 259 -0.29 -6.58 -19.93
N VAL A 260 0.59 -6.08 -19.05
CA VAL A 260 1.43 -4.90 -19.30
C VAL A 260 2.90 -5.22 -19.00
N GLY A 261 3.82 -4.58 -19.70
CA GLY A 261 5.27 -4.80 -19.55
C GLY A 261 5.94 -5.21 -20.86
N ARG A 262 7.18 -5.70 -20.80
CA ARG A 262 7.90 -6.20 -21.99
C ARG A 262 7.23 -7.42 -22.61
N LYS A 263 6.64 -8.26 -21.77
CA LYS A 263 5.86 -9.45 -22.15
C LYS A 263 4.35 -9.17 -22.19
N GLY A 264 3.96 -7.92 -21.97
CA GLY A 264 2.55 -7.51 -22.02
C GLY A 264 2.00 -7.47 -23.45
N ASP A 265 0.72 -7.77 -23.59
CA ASP A 265 -0.02 -7.71 -24.87
C ASP A 265 -0.99 -6.53 -24.93
N PHE A 266 -1.44 -6.01 -23.79
CA PHE A 266 -2.32 -4.84 -23.71
C PHE A 266 -1.54 -3.52 -23.78
N LEU A 267 -0.44 -3.40 -22.99
CA LEU A 267 0.55 -2.33 -23.08
C LEU A 267 1.94 -2.97 -23.17
N THR A 268 2.59 -2.89 -24.32
CA THR A 268 3.89 -3.51 -24.55
C THR A 268 5.00 -2.48 -24.43
N LEU A 269 5.95 -2.69 -23.52
CA LEU A 269 7.17 -1.91 -23.39
C LEU A 269 8.24 -2.43 -24.36
N LYS A 270 8.59 -1.67 -25.39
CA LYS A 270 9.56 -2.09 -26.41
C LYS A 270 10.98 -1.64 -26.11
N ARG A 271 11.15 -0.38 -25.74
CA ARG A 271 12.45 0.23 -25.49
C ARG A 271 12.40 1.16 -24.30
N VAL A 272 13.50 1.24 -23.56
CA VAL A 272 13.73 2.21 -22.49
C VAL A 272 15.13 2.77 -22.63
N GLU A 273 15.23 4.10 -22.56
CA GLU A 273 16.49 4.81 -22.42
C GLU A 273 16.51 5.54 -21.07
N HIS A 274 17.57 5.34 -20.31
CA HIS A 274 17.71 5.91 -18.96
C HIS A 274 18.49 7.21 -19.00
N PHE A 275 17.94 8.23 -18.37
CA PHE A 275 18.60 9.50 -18.10
C PHE A 275 18.64 9.73 -16.58
N ARG A 276 19.42 10.75 -16.13
CA ARG A 276 19.65 11.00 -14.69
C ARG A 276 18.40 10.96 -13.81
N HIS A 277 17.29 11.59 -14.25
CA HIS A 277 16.07 11.73 -13.45
C HIS A 277 14.79 11.44 -14.24
N LYS A 278 14.93 10.97 -15.47
CA LYS A 278 13.82 10.62 -16.35
C LYS A 278 14.17 9.42 -17.21
N GLN A 279 13.18 8.83 -17.82
CA GLN A 279 13.30 7.73 -18.75
C GLN A 279 12.51 8.04 -20.00
N ILE A 280 13.01 7.61 -21.15
CA ILE A 280 12.26 7.67 -22.41
C ILE A 280 11.88 6.23 -22.75
N ALA A 281 10.59 5.97 -22.86
CA ALA A 281 10.05 4.64 -23.11
C ALA A 281 9.27 4.62 -24.43
N GLU A 282 9.44 3.57 -25.23
CA GLU A 282 8.57 3.26 -26.36
C GLU A 282 7.52 2.25 -25.88
N VAL A 283 6.24 2.68 -25.89
CA VAL A 283 5.09 1.90 -25.43
C VAL A 283 4.11 1.69 -26.59
N HIS A 284 3.73 0.44 -26.83
CA HIS A 284 2.73 0.08 -27.83
C HIS A 284 1.40 -0.24 -27.15
N VAL A 285 0.30 0.30 -27.71
CA VAL A 285 -1.07 0.07 -27.26
C VAL A 285 -1.89 -0.34 -28.49
N GLY A 286 -2.12 -1.62 -28.70
CA GLY A 286 -2.64 -2.13 -29.96
C GLY A 286 -1.68 -1.79 -31.10
N ASP A 287 -2.17 -1.08 -32.12
CA ASP A 287 -1.39 -0.64 -33.28
C ASP A 287 -0.71 0.73 -33.07
N ASP A 288 -1.05 1.45 -32.00
CA ASP A 288 -0.50 2.77 -31.70
C ASP A 288 0.86 2.67 -30.99
N ILE A 289 1.81 3.50 -31.42
CA ILE A 289 3.17 3.60 -30.86
C ILE A 289 3.36 4.97 -30.22
N PHE A 290 3.79 4.95 -28.96
CA PHE A 290 4.03 6.17 -28.18
C PHE A 290 5.47 6.22 -27.70
N GLU A 291 6.15 7.37 -27.90
CA GLU A 291 7.36 7.71 -27.18
C GLU A 291 6.97 8.58 -25.98
N VAL A 292 7.37 8.17 -24.79
CA VAL A 292 6.91 8.75 -23.51
C VAL A 292 8.09 9.15 -22.65
N HIS A 293 8.13 10.39 -22.19
CA HIS A 293 9.15 10.94 -21.31
C HIS A 293 8.68 10.85 -19.84
N ILE A 294 9.00 9.76 -19.16
CA ILE A 294 8.58 9.52 -17.78
C ILE A 294 9.56 10.21 -16.82
N PRO A 295 9.12 11.22 -16.02
CA PRO A 295 9.99 12.00 -15.12
C PRO A 295 10.29 11.26 -13.81
N LEU A 296 10.50 9.96 -13.89
CA LEU A 296 10.77 9.07 -12.76
C LEU A 296 12.00 8.24 -13.07
N ALA A 297 12.78 7.92 -12.04
CA ALA A 297 13.97 7.09 -12.14
C ALA A 297 13.68 5.64 -11.73
N GLY A 298 14.34 4.67 -12.38
CA GLY A 298 14.29 3.25 -12.07
C GLY A 298 13.23 2.46 -12.85
N ASP A 299 13.60 1.27 -13.31
CA ASP A 299 12.77 0.39 -14.15
C ASP A 299 11.46 0.01 -13.49
N PHE A 300 11.46 -0.17 -12.16
CA PHE A 300 10.24 -0.47 -11.42
C PHE A 300 9.20 0.67 -11.48
N GLN A 301 9.65 1.93 -11.67
CA GLN A 301 8.70 3.05 -11.82
C GLN A 301 8.02 3.02 -13.19
N ILE A 302 8.73 2.59 -14.25
CA ILE A 302 8.09 2.34 -15.55
C ILE A 302 7.06 1.21 -15.41
N ALA A 303 7.42 0.09 -14.78
CA ALA A 303 6.50 -1.01 -14.54
C ALA A 303 5.23 -0.54 -13.81
N ASN A 304 5.41 0.24 -12.73
CA ASN A 304 4.29 0.82 -11.97
C ASN A 304 3.45 1.79 -12.83
N ALA A 305 4.10 2.63 -13.66
CA ALA A 305 3.42 3.56 -14.57
C ALA A 305 2.58 2.84 -15.62
N LEU A 306 3.10 1.74 -16.19
CA LEU A 306 2.35 0.91 -17.16
C LEU A 306 1.14 0.22 -16.51
N VAL A 307 1.28 -0.31 -15.30
CA VAL A 307 0.15 -0.90 -14.56
C VAL A 307 -0.91 0.17 -14.28
N ALA A 308 -0.50 1.36 -13.86
CA ALA A 308 -1.41 2.48 -13.61
C ALA A 308 -2.12 2.97 -14.90
N ALA A 309 -1.39 3.10 -16.01
CA ALA A 309 -1.97 3.40 -17.32
C ALA A 309 -2.96 2.31 -17.76
N GLY A 310 -2.59 1.04 -17.58
CA GLY A 310 -3.46 -0.09 -17.84
C GLY A 310 -4.77 -0.03 -17.06
N LEU A 311 -4.73 0.30 -15.77
CA LEU A 311 -5.92 0.50 -14.93
C LEU A 311 -6.75 1.70 -15.41
N ALA A 312 -6.13 2.84 -15.72
CA ALA A 312 -6.83 4.04 -16.18
C ALA A 312 -7.52 3.81 -17.53
N ILE A 313 -6.85 3.17 -18.48
CA ILE A 313 -7.44 2.81 -19.78
C ILE A 313 -8.57 1.80 -19.58
N SER A 314 -8.38 0.82 -18.71
CA SER A 314 -9.38 -0.20 -18.38
C SER A 314 -10.64 0.37 -17.72
N THR A 315 -10.55 1.57 -17.16
CA THR A 315 -11.64 2.30 -16.50
C THR A 315 -12.14 3.51 -17.31
N GLY A 316 -11.85 3.57 -18.61
CA GLY A 316 -12.48 4.50 -19.56
C GLY A 316 -11.63 5.69 -19.99
N VAL A 317 -10.38 5.85 -19.52
CA VAL A 317 -9.48 6.89 -20.03
C VAL A 317 -8.96 6.47 -21.41
N ALA A 318 -9.04 7.36 -22.38
CA ALA A 318 -8.49 7.09 -23.72
C ALA A 318 -6.97 6.84 -23.66
N ALA A 319 -6.46 5.86 -24.39
CA ALA A 319 -5.05 5.47 -24.35
C ALA A 319 -4.09 6.66 -24.59
N PRO A 320 -4.27 7.53 -25.61
CA PRO A 320 -3.40 8.70 -25.79
C PRO A 320 -3.35 9.63 -24.56
N VAL A 321 -4.49 9.82 -23.87
CA VAL A 321 -4.58 10.66 -22.67
C VAL A 321 -3.86 10.01 -21.49
N ALA A 322 -4.07 8.70 -21.26
CA ALA A 322 -3.40 7.97 -20.21
C ALA A 322 -1.88 7.95 -20.40
N ILE A 323 -1.41 7.76 -21.62
CA ILE A 323 0.02 7.76 -21.95
C ILE A 323 0.61 9.17 -21.80
N ALA A 324 -0.05 10.21 -22.28
CA ALA A 324 0.41 11.60 -22.10
C ALA A 324 0.50 12.00 -20.61
N ALA A 325 -0.39 11.47 -19.78
CA ALA A 325 -0.36 11.70 -18.34
C ALA A 325 0.91 11.15 -17.67
N LEU A 326 1.54 10.09 -18.22
CA LEU A 326 2.79 9.52 -17.69
C LEU A 326 3.93 10.53 -17.69
N GLU A 327 3.93 11.52 -18.57
CA GLU A 327 4.92 12.60 -18.62
C GLU A 327 4.76 13.64 -17.50
N LYS A 328 3.65 13.59 -16.77
CA LYS A 328 3.33 14.50 -15.68
C LYS A 328 3.37 13.82 -14.31
N LEU A 329 3.76 12.54 -14.26
CA LEU A 329 3.80 11.79 -13.01
C LEU A 329 4.80 12.38 -12.03
N VAL A 330 4.37 12.45 -10.80
CA VAL A 330 5.20 12.74 -9.63
C VAL A 330 5.32 11.46 -8.81
N GLY A 331 6.53 11.14 -8.36
CA GLY A 331 6.79 9.96 -7.52
C GLY A 331 5.87 9.96 -6.29
N ALA A 332 5.42 8.77 -5.90
CA ALA A 332 4.68 8.62 -4.65
C ALA A 332 5.60 8.95 -3.48
N SER A 333 5.07 9.64 -2.46
CA SER A 333 5.87 10.09 -1.32
C SER A 333 6.65 8.94 -0.67
N GLY A 334 7.96 9.15 -0.51
CA GLY A 334 8.88 8.15 0.05
C GLY A 334 9.07 6.89 -0.81
N ARG A 335 8.85 6.93 -2.11
CA ARG A 335 9.05 5.81 -3.04
C ARG A 335 10.00 6.19 -4.17
N LEU A 336 11.32 6.16 -3.89
CA LEU A 336 12.38 6.74 -4.71
C LEU A 336 12.00 8.17 -5.14
N GLU A 337 11.58 8.95 -4.16
CA GLU A 337 11.14 10.32 -4.36
C GLU A 337 12.36 11.24 -4.47
N LEU A 338 12.48 11.95 -5.60
CA LEU A 338 13.52 12.97 -5.76
C LEU A 338 13.17 14.19 -4.87
N VAL A 339 13.95 14.40 -3.82
CA VAL A 339 13.76 15.50 -2.87
C VAL A 339 14.48 16.74 -3.34
N GLY A 340 15.63 16.58 -4.00
CA GLY A 340 16.41 17.70 -4.51
C GLY A 340 17.71 17.27 -5.16
N HIS A 341 18.51 18.26 -5.51
CA HIS A 341 19.84 18.09 -6.11
C HIS A 341 20.81 19.16 -5.61
N THR A 342 22.11 18.86 -5.65
CA THR A 342 23.17 19.84 -5.40
C THR A 342 23.33 20.78 -6.61
N HIS A 343 24.05 21.90 -6.43
CA HIS A 343 24.40 22.80 -7.53
C HIS A 343 25.13 22.06 -8.66
N ASP A 344 26.01 21.12 -8.32
CA ASP A 344 26.79 20.31 -9.26
C ASP A 344 26.00 19.13 -9.88
N GLY A 345 24.71 19.03 -9.57
CA GLY A 345 23.77 18.07 -10.17
C GLY A 345 23.80 16.67 -9.56
N ALA A 346 24.34 16.45 -8.36
CA ALA A 346 24.11 15.22 -7.61
C ALA A 346 22.65 15.13 -7.17
N LEU A 347 22.06 13.93 -7.22
CA LEU A 347 20.64 13.71 -6.94
C LEU A 347 20.45 13.13 -5.53
N ALA A 348 19.40 13.54 -4.84
CA ALA A 348 19.07 13.07 -3.49
C ALA A 348 17.61 12.58 -3.40
N TYR A 349 17.47 11.33 -3.03
CA TYR A 349 16.19 10.63 -2.97
C TYR A 349 15.85 10.18 -1.55
N VAL A 350 14.55 10.06 -1.26
CA VAL A 350 14.00 9.39 -0.07
C VAL A 350 13.23 8.15 -0.51
N ASP A 351 13.45 7.02 0.20
CA ASP A 351 12.77 5.76 -0.07
C ASP A 351 12.34 5.03 1.22
N TYR A 352 11.25 4.27 1.14
CA TYR A 352 10.72 3.46 2.23
C TYR A 352 11.39 2.08 2.35
N ALA A 353 12.44 1.81 1.61
CA ALA A 353 13.15 0.54 1.62
C ALA A 353 13.71 0.21 3.01
N HIS A 354 13.01 -0.64 3.75
CA HIS A 354 13.31 -1.08 5.11
C HIS A 354 13.44 -2.61 5.24
N LYS A 355 13.56 -3.30 4.10
CA LYS A 355 13.73 -4.77 3.97
C LYS A 355 14.86 -5.07 2.98
N PRO A 356 15.50 -6.27 3.06
CA PRO A 356 16.59 -6.64 2.17
C PRO A 356 16.27 -6.46 0.69
N ASP A 357 15.21 -7.11 0.20
CA ASP A 357 14.82 -7.06 -1.21
C ASP A 357 14.49 -5.62 -1.69
N ALA A 358 13.86 -4.82 -0.83
CA ALA A 358 13.53 -3.43 -1.16
C ALA A 358 14.79 -2.56 -1.25
N LEU A 359 15.75 -2.75 -0.33
CA LEU A 359 17.03 -2.04 -0.36
C LEU A 359 17.86 -2.43 -1.59
N GLU A 360 17.90 -3.71 -1.92
CA GLU A 360 18.56 -4.21 -3.13
C GLU A 360 17.93 -3.62 -4.39
N ASN A 361 16.61 -3.64 -4.47
CA ASN A 361 15.88 -3.10 -5.62
C ASN A 361 16.12 -1.59 -5.82
N VAL A 362 16.07 -0.79 -4.75
CA VAL A 362 16.27 0.66 -4.88
C VAL A 362 17.71 1.00 -5.27
N LEU A 363 18.71 0.31 -4.72
CA LEU A 363 20.12 0.52 -5.06
C LEU A 363 20.42 0.12 -6.50
N ASN A 364 19.91 -1.04 -6.95
CA ASN A 364 20.03 -1.48 -8.34
C ASN A 364 19.33 -0.53 -9.31
N SER A 365 18.20 0.04 -8.91
CA SER A 365 17.42 0.95 -9.78
C SER A 365 18.08 2.30 -10.03
N VAL A 366 18.91 2.77 -9.10
CA VAL A 366 19.60 4.05 -9.28
C VAL A 366 20.95 3.90 -9.97
N ARG A 367 21.56 2.73 -9.92
CA ARG A 367 22.88 2.47 -10.51
C ARG A 367 22.99 2.82 -12.00
N PRO A 368 22.02 2.46 -12.88
CA PRO A 368 22.10 2.72 -14.32
C PRO A 368 22.20 4.21 -14.71
N PHE A 369 21.67 5.12 -13.89
CA PHE A 369 21.72 6.56 -14.17
C PHE A 369 22.66 7.33 -13.24
N THR A 370 23.35 6.65 -12.31
CA THR A 370 24.38 7.25 -11.45
C THR A 370 25.72 7.17 -12.15
N THR A 371 26.25 8.33 -12.57
CA THR A 371 27.57 8.41 -13.25
C THR A 371 28.74 8.49 -12.28
N GLY A 372 28.46 8.85 -11.02
CA GLY A 372 29.39 8.88 -9.89
C GLY A 372 29.12 7.74 -8.91
N ARG A 373 29.12 8.07 -7.62
CA ARG A 373 28.92 7.13 -6.53
C ARG A 373 27.45 7.03 -6.13
N VAL A 374 27.03 5.84 -5.75
CA VAL A 374 25.79 5.63 -4.98
C VAL A 374 26.12 5.71 -3.49
N ILE A 375 25.47 6.62 -2.79
CA ILE A 375 25.59 6.85 -1.35
C ILE A 375 24.26 6.42 -0.72
N VAL A 376 24.30 5.59 0.33
CA VAL A 376 23.11 5.18 1.04
C VAL A 376 23.19 5.48 2.54
N VAL A 377 22.10 6.04 3.08
CA VAL A 377 21.88 6.22 4.52
C VAL A 377 20.67 5.34 4.90
N PHE A 378 20.85 4.41 5.83
CA PHE A 378 19.75 3.55 6.26
C PHE A 378 19.93 3.06 7.70
N GLY A 379 18.83 2.58 8.28
CA GLY A 379 18.78 1.92 9.57
C GLY A 379 17.72 0.82 9.60
N CYS A 380 17.56 0.17 10.75
CA CYS A 380 16.53 -0.81 10.98
C CYS A 380 15.68 -0.45 12.21
N GLY A 381 14.39 -0.82 12.17
CA GLY A 381 13.51 -0.65 13.32
C GLY A 381 13.74 -1.72 14.39
N GLY A 382 13.55 -1.33 15.64
CA GLY A 382 13.44 -2.23 16.80
C GLY A 382 12.09 -2.93 16.84
N ASP A 383 11.97 -4.00 17.65
CA ASP A 383 10.78 -4.83 17.82
C ASP A 383 10.29 -5.41 16.47
N ARG A 384 11.23 -5.77 15.60
CA ARG A 384 11.04 -6.31 14.27
C ARG A 384 12.00 -7.45 14.00
N ASP A 385 11.93 -8.02 12.79
CA ASP A 385 12.85 -9.06 12.33
C ASP A 385 14.32 -8.62 12.46
N ARG A 386 15.06 -9.26 13.38
CA ARG A 386 16.48 -8.99 13.63
C ARG A 386 17.36 -9.63 12.55
N GLY A 387 16.91 -10.76 11.98
CA GLY A 387 17.67 -11.51 10.98
C GLY A 387 17.95 -10.71 9.70
N LYS A 388 17.11 -9.73 9.38
CA LYS A 388 17.32 -8.86 8.21
C LYS A 388 18.48 -7.86 8.37
N ARG A 389 18.90 -7.54 9.62
CA ARG A 389 19.85 -6.45 9.92
C ARG A 389 21.21 -6.67 9.25
N PRO A 390 21.92 -7.79 9.47
CA PRO A 390 23.18 -8.03 8.77
C PRO A 390 23.02 -8.18 7.27
N ILE A 391 21.93 -8.79 6.79
CA ILE A 391 21.64 -8.97 5.37
C ILE A 391 21.52 -7.60 4.66
N MET A 392 20.83 -6.63 5.25
CA MET A 392 20.75 -5.27 4.71
C MET A 392 22.10 -4.60 4.70
N GLY A 393 22.95 -4.83 5.69
CA GLY A 393 24.33 -4.37 5.74
C GLY A 393 25.17 -4.91 4.57
N GLU A 394 25.10 -6.21 4.32
CA GLU A 394 25.79 -6.87 3.19
C GLU A 394 25.32 -6.33 1.83
N ILE A 395 24.00 -6.19 1.63
CA ILE A 395 23.42 -5.63 0.41
C ILE A 395 23.91 -4.20 0.17
N ALA A 396 23.88 -3.36 1.21
CA ALA A 396 24.34 -1.99 1.11
C ALA A 396 25.81 -1.90 0.71
N CYS A 397 26.70 -2.67 1.36
CA CYS A 397 28.12 -2.70 1.03
C CYS A 397 28.43 -3.29 -0.35
N ARG A 398 27.60 -4.18 -0.86
CA ARG A 398 27.76 -4.77 -2.19
C ARG A 398 27.35 -3.81 -3.32
N LEU A 399 26.34 -2.98 -3.10
CA LEU A 399 25.68 -2.20 -4.15
C LEU A 399 25.89 -0.68 -4.08
N ALA A 400 26.27 -0.17 -2.93
CA ALA A 400 26.59 1.26 -2.75
C ALA A 400 28.10 1.47 -2.58
N ASP A 401 28.58 2.65 -3.01
CA ASP A 401 30.00 3.04 -2.90
C ASP A 401 30.30 3.68 -1.53
N VAL A 402 29.30 4.26 -0.90
CA VAL A 402 29.38 4.83 0.45
C VAL A 402 28.14 4.41 1.23
N VAL A 403 28.35 3.84 2.40
CA VAL A 403 27.29 3.34 3.29
C VAL A 403 27.36 4.03 4.64
N ILE A 404 26.26 4.61 5.09
CA ILE A 404 26.10 5.19 6.42
C ILE A 404 24.95 4.46 7.13
N VAL A 405 25.27 3.79 8.24
CA VAL A 405 24.31 3.13 9.13
C VAL A 405 23.90 4.07 10.24
N THR A 406 22.59 4.24 10.44
CA THR A 406 22.02 5.18 11.40
C THR A 406 20.80 4.59 12.13
N ASP A 407 20.22 5.37 13.06
CA ASP A 407 18.97 4.99 13.72
C ASP A 407 17.77 5.17 12.79
N ASP A 408 16.80 4.26 12.94
CA ASP A 408 15.47 4.36 12.33
C ASP A 408 14.43 4.60 13.45
N ASN A 409 13.58 3.66 13.77
CA ASN A 409 12.65 3.64 14.89
C ASN A 409 13.11 2.57 15.91
N PRO A 410 13.98 2.87 16.88
CA PRO A 410 14.49 1.86 17.79
C PRO A 410 13.42 1.24 18.70
N ARG A 411 12.30 1.93 18.93
CA ARG A 411 11.21 1.49 19.79
C ARG A 411 11.73 1.08 21.20
N SER A 412 11.46 -0.16 21.65
CA SER A 412 11.90 -0.62 22.96
C SER A 412 13.34 -1.15 22.99
N GLU A 413 13.98 -1.35 21.82
CA GLU A 413 15.35 -1.84 21.74
C GLU A 413 16.39 -0.71 21.89
N ASP A 414 17.58 -1.06 22.38
CA ASP A 414 18.72 -0.14 22.40
C ASP A 414 19.19 0.15 20.95
N PRO A 415 19.23 1.42 20.51
CA PRO A 415 19.60 1.78 19.16
C PRO A 415 21.03 1.38 18.79
N ALA A 416 21.97 1.41 19.75
CA ALA A 416 23.35 0.99 19.48
C ALA A 416 23.43 -0.51 19.17
N THR A 417 22.62 -1.34 19.84
CA THR A 417 22.51 -2.77 19.57
C THR A 417 22.00 -3.01 18.14
N ILE A 418 20.97 -2.30 17.70
CA ILE A 418 20.42 -2.40 16.35
C ILE A 418 21.50 -2.09 15.32
N ARG A 419 22.21 -0.97 15.48
CA ARG A 419 23.30 -0.58 14.58
C ARG A 419 24.42 -1.61 14.55
N SER A 420 24.84 -2.11 15.72
CA SER A 420 25.87 -3.16 15.81
C SER A 420 25.49 -4.42 15.03
N GLU A 421 24.23 -4.84 15.07
CA GLU A 421 23.75 -6.00 14.30
C GLU A 421 23.74 -5.73 12.78
N ILE A 422 23.47 -4.49 12.33
CA ILE A 422 23.62 -4.10 10.92
C ILE A 422 25.10 -4.11 10.53
N MET A 423 25.96 -3.51 11.36
CA MET A 423 27.41 -3.40 11.14
C MET A 423 28.10 -4.77 11.06
N ALA A 424 27.55 -5.82 11.67
CA ALA A 424 28.04 -7.19 11.52
C ALA A 424 28.07 -7.67 10.05
N GLY A 425 27.15 -7.16 9.20
CA GLY A 425 27.14 -7.40 7.75
C GLY A 425 27.71 -6.25 6.92
N ALA A 426 28.07 -5.12 7.53
CA ALA A 426 28.41 -3.88 6.83
C ALA A 426 29.81 -3.36 7.17
N ALA A 427 30.85 -4.18 6.95
CA ALA A 427 32.24 -3.83 7.24
C ALA A 427 32.75 -2.57 6.49
N CYS A 428 32.10 -2.17 5.41
CA CYS A 428 32.42 -0.98 4.62
C CYS A 428 31.78 0.30 5.16
N ALA A 429 30.83 0.19 6.09
CA ALA A 429 29.95 1.29 6.49
C ALA A 429 30.57 2.20 7.55
N THR A 430 30.14 3.46 7.56
CA THR A 430 30.34 4.39 8.66
C THR A 430 29.10 4.38 9.56
N GLU A 431 29.27 4.26 10.87
CA GLU A 431 28.19 4.33 11.84
C GLU A 431 28.02 5.78 12.35
N ILE A 432 26.78 6.31 12.24
CA ILE A 432 26.39 7.62 12.79
C ILE A 432 24.99 7.44 13.40
N GLY A 433 24.87 7.45 14.73
CA GLY A 433 23.60 7.17 15.42
C GLY A 433 22.51 8.21 15.12
N ASP A 434 22.82 9.51 15.24
CA ASP A 434 21.87 10.57 14.94
C ASP A 434 21.56 10.61 13.43
N ARG A 435 20.28 10.36 13.09
CA ARG A 435 19.85 10.26 11.69
C ARG A 435 19.95 11.59 10.93
N ALA A 436 19.70 12.72 11.59
CA ALA A 436 19.84 14.03 10.97
C ALA A 436 21.32 14.34 10.67
N GLU A 437 22.23 13.97 11.59
CA GLU A 437 23.67 14.08 11.38
C GLU A 437 24.14 13.16 10.24
N ALA A 438 23.65 11.93 10.19
CA ALA A 438 23.93 10.96 9.12
C ALA A 438 23.54 11.52 7.74
N ILE A 439 22.35 12.13 7.63
CA ILE A 439 21.85 12.76 6.40
C ILE A 439 22.76 13.96 6.03
N ARG A 440 23.04 14.86 6.97
CA ARG A 440 23.95 16.02 6.72
C ARG A 440 25.33 15.57 6.26
N LYS A 441 25.88 14.52 6.90
CA LYS A 441 27.17 13.95 6.51
C LYS A 441 27.13 13.39 5.09
N ALA A 442 26.08 12.63 4.76
CA ALA A 442 25.91 12.07 3.41
C ALA A 442 25.81 13.17 2.33
N VAL A 443 25.03 14.21 2.60
CA VAL A 443 24.90 15.39 1.70
C VAL A 443 26.23 16.08 1.51
N GLY A 444 27.00 16.28 2.57
CA GLY A 444 28.35 16.90 2.50
C GLY A 444 29.40 16.07 1.74
N LEU A 445 29.13 14.79 1.46
CA LEU A 445 30.00 13.91 0.65
C LEU A 445 29.68 13.96 -0.85
N LEU A 446 28.54 14.53 -1.24
CA LEU A 446 28.06 14.52 -2.62
C LEU A 446 28.98 15.28 -3.57
N LYS A 447 29.22 14.67 -4.72
CA LYS A 447 29.95 15.25 -5.86
C LYS A 447 29.09 15.13 -7.12
N SER A 448 29.46 15.87 -8.17
CA SER A 448 28.79 15.76 -9.46
C SER A 448 28.66 14.31 -9.93
N GLY A 449 27.45 13.92 -10.34
CA GLY A 449 27.16 12.56 -10.78
C GLY A 449 26.80 11.56 -9.68
N ASP A 450 26.97 11.91 -8.40
CA ASP A 450 26.57 11.06 -7.28
C ASP A 450 25.05 11.00 -7.13
N THR A 451 24.58 9.90 -6.55
CA THR A 451 23.19 9.72 -6.14
C THR A 451 23.14 9.30 -4.67
N LEU A 452 22.44 10.09 -3.86
CA LEU A 452 22.15 9.79 -2.45
C LEU A 452 20.76 9.17 -2.31
N ILE A 453 20.68 8.09 -1.52
CA ILE A 453 19.42 7.50 -1.09
C ILE A 453 19.36 7.52 0.43
N VAL A 454 18.32 8.15 0.99
CA VAL A 454 17.96 8.05 2.41
C VAL A 454 16.83 7.04 2.50
N ALA A 455 17.14 5.84 3.03
CA ALA A 455 16.24 4.68 3.05
C ALA A 455 15.74 4.34 4.46
N GLY A 456 14.55 3.72 4.51
CA GLY A 456 13.94 3.18 5.73
C GLY A 456 12.63 3.84 6.10
N LYS A 457 12.62 5.17 6.34
CA LYS A 457 11.43 5.90 6.81
C LYS A 457 10.49 6.33 5.67
N GLY A 458 11.04 6.64 4.50
CA GLY A 458 10.21 7.13 3.39
C GLY A 458 9.35 8.32 3.80
N HIS A 459 8.04 8.16 3.75
CA HIS A 459 7.04 9.19 4.08
C HIS A 459 6.76 9.37 5.58
N GLU A 460 7.40 8.61 6.48
CA GLU A 460 7.18 8.73 7.93
C GLU A 460 7.61 10.11 8.45
N GLU A 461 6.76 10.70 9.31
CA GLU A 461 6.99 12.02 9.94
C GLU A 461 7.34 11.92 11.42
N GLY A 462 7.85 10.77 11.86
CA GLY A 462 8.22 10.54 13.25
C GLY A 462 9.36 9.56 13.43
N GLN A 463 10.03 9.65 14.59
CA GLN A 463 10.98 8.66 15.09
C GLN A 463 10.53 8.16 16.44
N THR A 464 10.28 6.85 16.56
CA THR A 464 9.80 6.24 17.81
C THR A 464 10.96 5.69 18.63
N ILE A 465 11.12 6.25 19.85
CA ILE A 465 12.14 5.86 20.84
C ILE A 465 11.39 5.50 22.13
N GLY A 466 11.50 4.26 22.60
CA GLY A 466 10.67 3.77 23.68
C GLY A 466 9.18 3.85 23.30
N SER A 467 8.41 4.51 24.15
CA SER A 467 6.97 4.77 23.95
C SER A 467 6.66 6.14 23.34
N VAL A 468 7.69 6.93 23.03
CA VAL A 468 7.54 8.32 22.55
C VAL A 468 7.87 8.38 21.05
N THR A 469 7.01 9.05 20.27
CA THR A 469 7.30 9.38 18.87
C THR A 469 7.65 10.86 18.79
N LEU A 470 8.88 11.14 18.43
CA LEU A 470 9.38 12.51 18.20
C LEU A 470 9.12 12.89 16.71
N PRO A 471 8.79 14.17 16.41
CA PRO A 471 8.70 14.65 15.04
C PRO A 471 10.04 14.47 14.32
N PHE A 472 10.05 13.82 13.17
CA PHE A 472 11.22 13.62 12.33
C PHE A 472 10.80 13.26 10.90
N SER A 473 11.42 13.90 9.91
CA SER A 473 11.16 13.62 8.50
C SER A 473 12.45 13.60 7.70
N ASP A 474 12.71 12.48 7.00
CA ASP A 474 13.85 12.37 6.07
C ASP A 474 13.80 13.47 5.00
N HIS A 475 12.60 13.81 4.50
CA HIS A 475 12.42 14.89 3.52
C HIS A 475 12.84 16.25 4.07
N ALA A 476 12.44 16.57 5.30
CA ALA A 476 12.75 17.86 5.91
C ALA A 476 14.27 18.00 6.17
N GLU A 477 14.89 16.97 6.74
CA GLU A 477 16.33 16.97 7.03
C GLU A 477 17.16 16.99 5.75
N LEU A 478 16.74 16.25 4.71
CA LEU A 478 17.44 16.22 3.43
C LEU A 478 17.35 17.56 2.69
N ARG A 479 16.16 18.20 2.65
CA ARG A 479 16.01 19.56 2.07
C ARG A 479 16.87 20.56 2.78
N LYS A 480 16.84 20.58 4.12
CA LYS A 480 17.66 21.46 4.94
C LYS A 480 19.14 21.28 4.65
N ALA A 481 19.62 20.04 4.63
CA ALA A 481 21.03 19.77 4.35
C ALA A 481 21.46 20.19 2.93
N LEU A 482 20.57 20.05 1.93
CA LEU A 482 20.82 20.53 0.56
C LEU A 482 20.81 22.06 0.44
N GLU A 483 20.01 22.75 1.25
CA GLU A 483 19.98 24.22 1.33
C GLU A 483 21.26 24.76 2.00
N ASP A 484 21.71 24.13 3.09
CA ASP A 484 22.93 24.50 3.80
C ASP A 484 24.19 24.36 2.92
N LEU A 485 24.20 23.45 1.92
CA LEU A 485 25.28 23.33 0.94
C LEU A 485 25.31 24.47 -0.09
N LYS A 486 24.21 25.22 -0.27
CA LYS A 486 24.13 26.33 -1.22
C LYS A 486 24.51 27.64 -0.61
N SER A 487 24.58 27.73 0.72
CA SER A 487 25.00 28.90 1.51
C SER A 487 26.50 28.88 1.76
#